data_d39d7cc819e095a23fd95d5d5cf5aa96
#
_entry.id   d39d7cc819e095a23fd95d5d5cf5aa96
#
_cell.length_a   1.000
_cell.length_b   1.000
_cell.length_c   1.000
_cell.angle_alpha   90.00
_cell.angle_beta   90.00
_cell.angle_gamma   90.00
#
_symmetry.space_group_name_H-M   'P 1'
#
loop_
_entity.id
_entity.type
_entity.pdbx_description
1 polymer ?
#
loop_
_entity_poly.entity_id
_entity_poly.type
_entity_poly.pdbx_seq_one_letter_code
_entity_poly.pdbx_strand_id
1 'polypeptide(L)'
;MKTQIPEIIETYFRASNADDIEKLVSCFSPDAVVIDENETHRGAAAIKAWCVKVRKKYEFKAEVLRAVEKQNAVVVTVNLSGTFPGSPVDLDFKFTLNGARISSLEIG
;
A
#
# COMPACT_ATOMS: atom_id res chain seq x y z
N MET A 1 -3.46 -6.15 -22.88
CA MET A 1 -3.37 -4.73 -22.58
C MET A 1 -2.83 -4.51 -21.17
N LYS A 2 -1.89 -3.62 -21.04
CA LYS A 2 -1.31 -3.34 -19.74
C LYS A 2 -2.23 -2.46 -18.92
N THR A 3 -2.42 -2.83 -17.67
CA THR A 3 -3.07 -1.96 -16.71
C THR A 3 -2.10 -0.86 -16.33
N GLN A 4 -2.54 0.38 -16.50
CA GLN A 4 -1.72 1.52 -16.11
C GLN A 4 -2.08 1.97 -14.71
N ILE A 5 -1.07 2.12 -13.87
CA ILE A 5 -1.26 2.67 -12.53
C ILE A 5 -0.33 3.86 -12.38
N PRO A 6 -0.71 4.85 -11.54
CA PRO A 6 0.15 5.99 -11.29
C PRO A 6 1.52 5.56 -10.79
N GLU A 7 2.53 6.31 -11.19
CA GLU A 7 3.92 5.97 -10.85
C GLU A 7 4.14 5.87 -9.35
N ILE A 8 3.47 6.72 -8.57
CA ILE A 8 3.65 6.70 -7.11
C ILE A 8 3.15 5.39 -6.50
N ILE A 9 2.11 4.80 -7.09
CA ILE A 9 1.58 3.52 -6.62
C ILE A 9 2.55 2.40 -7.00
N GLU A 10 3.11 2.46 -8.21
CA GLU A 10 4.15 1.50 -8.61
C GLU A 10 5.33 1.56 -7.67
N THR A 11 5.75 2.77 -7.32
CA THR A 11 6.86 2.98 -6.39
C THR A 11 6.54 2.37 -5.02
N TYR A 12 5.29 2.54 -4.57
CA TYR A 12 4.85 1.97 -3.30
C TYR A 12 5.04 0.45 -3.28
N PHE A 13 4.56 -0.24 -4.31
CA PHE A 13 4.66 -1.70 -4.34
C PHE A 13 6.09 -2.17 -4.55
N ARG A 14 6.88 -1.44 -5.33
CA ARG A 14 8.29 -1.78 -5.51
C ARG A 14 9.04 -1.65 -4.19
N ALA A 15 8.80 -0.58 -3.46
CA ALA A 15 9.43 -0.36 -2.15
C ALA A 15 8.97 -1.42 -1.15
N SER A 16 7.67 -1.75 -1.18
CA SER A 16 7.13 -2.78 -0.30
C SER A 16 7.82 -4.13 -0.54
N ASN A 17 7.95 -4.51 -1.80
CA ASN A 17 8.55 -5.80 -2.15
C ASN A 17 10.06 -5.83 -1.88
N ALA A 18 10.69 -4.67 -1.89
CA ALA A 18 12.13 -4.55 -1.59
C ALA A 18 12.41 -4.36 -0.10
N ASP A 19 11.33 -4.29 0.71
CA ASP A 19 11.44 -4.04 2.15
C ASP A 19 12.13 -2.70 2.44
N ASP A 20 11.89 -1.72 1.58
CA ASP A 20 12.48 -0.39 1.69
C ASP A 20 11.47 0.54 2.34
N ILE A 21 11.45 0.54 3.68
CA ILE A 21 10.46 1.28 4.46
C ILE A 21 10.59 2.79 4.24
N GLU A 22 11.82 3.30 4.15
CA GLU A 22 12.03 4.73 3.94
C GLU A 22 11.41 5.19 2.62
N LYS A 23 11.66 4.44 1.56
CA LYS A 23 11.11 4.76 0.25
C LYS A 23 9.58 4.64 0.26
N LEU A 24 9.07 3.60 0.91
CA LEU A 24 7.63 3.37 1.00
C LEU A 24 6.94 4.54 1.69
N VAL A 25 7.47 4.98 2.83
CA VAL A 25 6.88 6.09 3.59
C VAL A 25 6.94 7.38 2.77
N SER A 26 8.00 7.55 1.97
CA SER A 26 8.16 8.76 1.15
C SER A 26 7.08 8.89 0.08
N CYS A 27 6.35 7.81 -0.23
CA CYS A 27 5.26 7.86 -1.20
C CYS A 27 4.02 8.59 -0.66
N PHE A 28 3.95 8.78 0.65
CA PHE A 28 2.78 9.37 1.31
C PHE A 28 2.96 10.85 1.56
N SER A 29 1.84 11.58 1.53
CA SER A 29 1.86 12.98 1.94
C SER A 29 2.07 13.07 3.46
N PRO A 30 2.52 14.24 3.98
CA PRO A 30 2.87 14.33 5.40
C PRO A 30 1.73 14.01 6.37
N ASP A 31 0.49 14.25 5.97
CA ASP A 31 -0.69 14.00 6.81
C ASP A 31 -1.52 12.85 6.27
N ALA A 32 -0.91 11.94 5.53
CA ALA A 32 -1.60 10.81 4.94
C ALA A 32 -2.15 9.87 6.01
N VAL A 33 -3.14 9.06 5.61
CA VAL A 33 -3.80 8.11 6.51
C VAL A 33 -3.76 6.73 5.88
N VAL A 34 -3.40 5.74 6.67
CA VAL A 34 -3.48 4.33 6.27
C VAL A 34 -4.47 3.63 7.19
N ILE A 35 -5.41 2.90 6.59
CA ILE A 35 -6.38 2.10 7.32
C ILE A 35 -6.16 0.64 6.98
N ASP A 36 -5.81 -0.16 7.97
CA ASP A 36 -5.50 -1.57 7.80
C ASP A 36 -5.90 -2.32 9.06
N GLU A 37 -6.60 -3.43 8.88
CA GLU A 37 -7.03 -4.29 9.99
C GLU A 37 -7.83 -3.50 11.03
N ASN A 38 -8.72 -2.60 10.56
CA ASN A 38 -9.57 -1.77 11.42
C ASN A 38 -8.79 -0.77 12.27
N GLU A 39 -7.53 -0.53 11.93
CA GLU A 39 -6.71 0.47 12.61
C GLU A 39 -6.39 1.62 11.67
N THR A 40 -6.36 2.83 12.21
CA THR A 40 -6.05 4.03 11.46
C THR A 40 -4.69 4.55 11.88
N HIS A 41 -3.82 4.76 10.89
CA HIS A 41 -2.46 5.26 11.10
C HIS A 41 -2.35 6.61 10.38
N ARG A 42 -2.18 7.68 11.13
CA ARG A 42 -2.18 9.02 10.55
C ARG A 42 -0.81 9.66 10.69
N GLY A 43 -0.29 10.17 9.58
CA GLY A 43 0.97 10.88 9.54
C GLY A 43 2.15 9.97 9.30
N ALA A 44 3.28 10.57 8.90
CA ALA A 44 4.45 9.82 8.47
C ALA A 44 4.99 8.89 9.56
N ALA A 45 5.05 9.36 10.81
CA ALA A 45 5.59 8.56 11.90
C ALA A 45 4.73 7.33 12.18
N ALA A 46 3.39 7.51 12.18
CA ALA A 46 2.48 6.40 12.42
C ALA A 46 2.51 5.39 11.27
N ILE A 47 2.63 5.88 10.04
CA ILE A 47 2.70 5.01 8.87
C ILE A 47 3.99 4.22 8.89
N LYS A 48 5.11 4.85 9.27
CA LYS A 48 6.37 4.13 9.40
C LYS A 48 6.28 3.05 10.46
N ALA A 49 5.67 3.36 11.60
CA ALA A 49 5.48 2.39 12.67
C ALA A 49 4.64 1.20 12.22
N TRP A 50 3.58 1.49 11.44
CA TRP A 50 2.75 0.44 10.86
C TRP A 50 3.57 -0.47 9.95
N CYS A 51 4.39 0.12 9.06
CA CYS A 51 5.23 -0.66 8.15
C CYS A 51 6.19 -1.57 8.90
N VAL A 52 6.86 -1.03 9.92
CA VAL A 52 7.81 -1.79 10.71
C VAL A 52 7.13 -2.94 11.42
N LYS A 53 5.96 -2.67 12.01
CA LYS A 53 5.21 -3.68 12.75
C LYS A 53 4.79 -4.83 11.86
N VAL A 54 4.24 -4.51 10.67
CA VAL A 54 3.77 -5.51 9.73
C VAL A 54 4.94 -6.36 9.22
N ARG A 55 6.07 -5.72 8.94
CA ARG A 55 7.25 -6.44 8.44
C ARG A 55 7.86 -7.36 9.48
N LYS A 56 7.81 -6.98 10.74
CA LYS A 56 8.30 -7.84 11.82
C LYS A 56 7.40 -9.05 12.02
N LYS A 57 6.11 -8.87 11.75
CA LYS A 57 5.13 -9.92 11.97
C LYS A 57 5.09 -10.92 10.83
N TYR A 58 5.21 -10.43 9.60
CA TYR A 58 5.07 -11.27 8.40
C TYR A 58 6.10 -10.91 7.35
N GLU A 59 6.56 -11.94 6.63
CA GLU A 59 7.25 -11.73 5.35
C GLU A 59 6.23 -11.94 4.24
N PHE A 60 6.18 -11.01 3.30
CA PHE A 60 5.22 -11.15 2.20
C PHE A 60 5.69 -10.40 0.97
N LYS A 61 5.09 -10.81 -0.17
CA LYS A 61 5.28 -10.14 -1.46
C LYS A 61 3.91 -9.77 -1.99
N ALA A 62 3.87 -8.66 -2.73
CA ALA A 62 2.65 -8.17 -3.33
C ALA A 62 2.78 -8.24 -4.85
N GLU A 63 1.78 -8.81 -5.49
CA GLU A 63 1.69 -8.86 -6.95
C GLU A 63 0.45 -8.12 -7.37
N VAL A 64 0.60 -7.08 -8.18
CA VAL A 64 -0.54 -6.31 -8.69
C VAL A 64 -1.24 -7.12 -9.76
N LEU A 65 -2.53 -7.39 -9.57
CA LEU A 65 -3.33 -8.15 -10.51
C LEU A 65 -4.09 -7.23 -11.47
N ARG A 66 -4.65 -6.14 -10.95
CA ARG A 66 -5.37 -5.17 -11.77
C ARG A 66 -5.58 -3.89 -10.99
N ALA A 67 -5.91 -2.82 -11.70
CA ALA A 67 -6.21 -1.54 -11.08
C ALA A 67 -7.39 -0.91 -11.78
N VAL A 68 -8.25 -0.26 -11.00
CA VAL A 68 -9.42 0.45 -11.51
C VAL A 68 -9.37 1.88 -11.00
N GLU A 69 -9.38 2.83 -11.91
CA GLU A 69 -9.38 4.25 -11.56
C GLU A 69 -10.81 4.71 -11.31
N LYS A 70 -11.02 5.39 -10.19
CA LYS A 70 -12.30 5.98 -9.84
C LYS A 70 -12.03 7.40 -9.41
N GLN A 71 -12.78 8.36 -9.92
CA GLN A 71 -12.67 9.79 -9.57
C GLN A 71 -11.32 10.17 -8.94
N ASN A 72 -11.23 10.17 -7.61
CA ASN A 72 -10.01 10.57 -6.90
C ASN A 72 -9.26 9.40 -6.30
N ALA A 73 -9.62 8.17 -6.68
CA ALA A 73 -9.04 6.98 -6.07
C ALA A 73 -8.65 5.96 -7.13
N VAL A 74 -7.68 5.13 -6.79
CA VAL A 74 -7.29 3.99 -7.61
C VAL A 74 -7.39 2.75 -6.73
N VAL A 75 -8.21 1.80 -7.15
CA VAL A 75 -8.35 0.53 -6.43
C VAL A 75 -7.48 -0.51 -7.12
N VAL A 76 -6.49 -1.00 -6.41
CA VAL A 76 -5.53 -1.97 -6.94
C VAL A 76 -5.79 -3.31 -6.26
N THR A 77 -6.13 -4.31 -7.06
CA THR A 77 -6.30 -5.68 -6.55
C THR A 77 -4.94 -6.35 -6.56
N VAL A 78 -4.54 -6.85 -5.40
CA VAL A 78 -3.19 -7.33 -5.16
C VAL A 78 -3.27 -8.73 -4.58
N ASN A 79 -2.42 -9.63 -5.09
CA ASN A 79 -2.22 -10.93 -4.48
C ASN A 79 -1.07 -10.82 -3.48
N LEU A 80 -1.37 -11.04 -2.21
CA LEU A 80 -0.35 -11.07 -1.15
C LEU A 80 -0.03 -12.52 -0.81
N SER A 81 1.24 -12.86 -0.84
CA SER A 81 1.71 -14.20 -0.47
C SER A 81 2.85 -14.08 0.53
N GLY A 82 2.87 -14.96 1.51
CA GLY A 82 3.92 -14.91 2.51
C GLY A 82 3.62 -15.81 3.70
N THR A 83 4.18 -15.43 4.86
CA THR A 83 4.15 -16.27 6.05
C THR A 83 2.91 -16.09 6.92
N PHE A 84 1.97 -15.24 6.51
CA PHE A 84 0.77 -14.98 7.30
C PHE A 84 -0.30 -16.06 7.10
N PRO A 85 -1.17 -16.25 8.11
CA PRO A 85 -2.27 -17.21 7.97
C PRO A 85 -3.22 -16.83 6.84
N GLY A 86 -3.64 -17.79 6.04
CA GLY A 86 -4.54 -17.56 4.92
C GLY A 86 -3.83 -17.20 3.63
N SER A 87 -2.50 -17.13 3.63
CA SER A 87 -1.72 -16.85 2.43
C SER A 87 -1.86 -17.98 1.41
N PRO A 88 -1.92 -17.67 0.09
CA PRO A 88 -2.03 -16.33 -0.47
C PRO A 88 -3.45 -15.78 -0.42
N VAL A 89 -3.59 -14.45 -0.49
CA VAL A 89 -4.90 -13.81 -0.43
C VAL A 89 -4.91 -12.61 -1.38
N ASP A 90 -6.06 -12.37 -2.01
CA ASP A 90 -6.25 -11.19 -2.83
C ASP A 90 -6.93 -10.12 -1.99
N LEU A 91 -6.35 -8.93 -1.99
CA LEU A 91 -6.91 -7.79 -1.26
C LEU A 91 -6.96 -6.58 -2.17
N ASP A 92 -7.92 -5.70 -1.89
CA ASP A 92 -8.01 -4.44 -2.60
C ASP A 92 -7.31 -3.35 -1.80
N PHE A 93 -6.39 -2.66 -2.48
CA PHE A 93 -5.69 -1.51 -1.93
C PHE A 93 -6.29 -0.27 -2.56
N LYS A 94 -7.02 0.52 -1.77
CA LYS A 94 -7.65 1.74 -2.27
C LYS A 94 -6.77 2.93 -1.95
N PHE A 95 -6.19 3.52 -2.99
CA PHE A 95 -5.30 4.68 -2.87
C PHE A 95 -6.04 5.94 -3.23
N THR A 96 -5.92 6.97 -2.41
CA THR A 96 -6.38 8.31 -2.77
C THR A 96 -5.13 9.16 -2.94
N LEU A 97 -5.06 9.90 -4.05
CA LEU A 97 -3.88 10.66 -4.38
C LEU A 97 -4.13 12.15 -4.21
N ASN A 98 -3.10 12.87 -3.77
CA ASN A 98 -3.09 14.31 -3.70
C ASN A 98 -1.84 14.78 -4.43
N GLY A 99 -2.03 15.21 -5.69
CA GLY A 99 -0.90 15.51 -6.53
C GLY A 99 -0.08 14.26 -6.80
N ALA A 100 1.21 14.32 -6.55
CA ALA A 100 2.11 13.21 -6.83
C ALA A 100 2.30 12.26 -5.65
N ARG A 101 1.52 12.44 -4.57
CA ARG A 101 1.69 11.61 -3.38
C ARG A 101 0.40 10.94 -2.97
N ILE A 102 0.52 9.89 -2.17
CA ILE A 102 -0.62 9.16 -1.64
C ILE A 102 -1.14 9.89 -0.40
N SER A 103 -2.42 10.27 -0.42
CA SER A 103 -3.02 10.95 0.73
C SER A 103 -3.75 9.98 1.64
N SER A 104 -4.19 8.82 1.12
CA SER A 104 -4.75 7.77 1.97
C SER A 104 -4.63 6.44 1.29
N LEU A 105 -4.60 5.40 2.12
CA LEU A 105 -4.59 4.01 1.67
C LEU A 105 -5.47 3.21 2.58
N GLU A 106 -6.44 2.51 2.01
CA GLU A 106 -7.30 1.60 2.76
C GLU A 106 -7.12 0.21 2.19
N ILE A 107 -6.77 -0.75 3.05
CA ILE A 107 -6.52 -2.12 2.66
C ILE A 107 -7.66 -2.99 3.18
N GLY A 108 -8.28 -3.76 2.28
CA GLY A 108 -9.37 -4.62 2.71
C GLY A 108 -10.09 -5.43 1.65
#